data_2cdbe128ef899131ff3ef6b77a5e3fc5
#
_entry.id   2cdbe128ef899131ff3ef6b77a5e3fc5
#
_cell.length_a   1.000
_cell.length_b   1.000
_cell.length_c   1.000
_cell.angle_alpha   90.00
_cell.angle_beta   90.00
_cell.angle_gamma   90.00
#
_symmetry.space_group_name_H-M   'P 1'
#
loop_
_entity.id
_entity.type
_entity.pdbx_description
1 polymer ?
#
loop_
_entity_poly.entity_id
_entity_poly.type
_entity_poly.pdbx_seq_one_letter_code
_entity_poly.pdbx_strand_id
1 'polypeptide(L)'
;LDRVGALASLIAYDYADGRQFSGTPMINLQIPHAATVSALRARIRSWRGDGLSVGFVPTMGALHQGHLALVQLAKAQCDRVVASIYVNPAQFAPGEDFEAYPRSVIEDSQKLTEAKCDLVYLPTTEVMYPEGFATTISMTGPALGLESEARPHFFNGVATVVAKLLNQVRPDVAVFGEKDYQQLLVIRQLARDLDLGVDIIAGETVRENDGLALSSRNAYLGAEDRQRAGQLNQILKQCAAALAGGQTIAQARQAALKACQAGFDGVDYVEVRCADSLAQLPEGQLAVPARLLAAVRLGTTRLIDNCAASPS
;
A
#
# COMPACT_ATOMS: atom_id res chain seq x y z
N LEU A 1 -0.49 -0.84 39.77
CA LEU A 1 0.17 -1.79 38.88
C LEU A 1 -0.88 -2.80 38.43
N ASP A 2 -1.15 -2.99 37.10
CA ASP A 2 -2.01 -3.99 36.43
C ASP A 2 -3.40 -3.59 35.94
N ARG A 3 -3.64 -2.36 35.59
CA ARG A 3 -4.83 -2.04 34.77
C ARG A 3 -4.55 -1.78 33.26
N VAL A 4 -3.31 -1.67 32.86
CA VAL A 4 -2.94 -1.42 31.45
C VAL A 4 -2.72 -2.74 30.67
N GLY A 5 -2.27 -3.80 31.35
CA GLY A 5 -2.06 -5.12 30.73
C GLY A 5 -3.35 -5.90 30.42
N ALA A 6 -4.44 -5.64 31.14
CA ALA A 6 -5.72 -6.34 30.95
C ALA A 6 -6.57 -5.76 29.79
N LEU A 7 -6.32 -4.52 29.37
CA LEU A 7 -7.04 -3.92 28.23
C LEU A 7 -6.44 -4.33 26.86
N ALA A 8 -5.16 -4.67 26.81
CA ALA A 8 -4.52 -5.07 25.55
C ALA A 8 -4.94 -6.47 25.07
N SER A 9 -5.35 -7.36 26.01
CA SER A 9 -5.79 -8.72 25.66
C SER A 9 -7.29 -8.85 25.33
N LEU A 10 -8.08 -7.80 25.52
CA LEU A 10 -9.54 -7.81 25.28
C LEU A 10 -9.96 -7.21 23.93
N ILE A 11 -9.01 -6.74 23.09
CA ILE A 11 -9.28 -6.11 21.81
C ILE A 11 -8.53 -6.84 20.68
N ALA A 12 -8.32 -8.13 20.81
CA ALA A 12 -8.11 -8.98 19.65
C ALA A 12 -9.48 -9.18 19.01
N TYR A 13 -9.80 -8.33 18.03
CA TYR A 13 -10.89 -8.60 17.11
C TYR A 13 -10.51 -9.88 16.38
N ASP A 14 -11.14 -11.00 16.73
CA ASP A 14 -10.90 -12.27 16.06
C ASP A 14 -11.51 -12.22 14.67
N TYR A 15 -10.74 -11.72 13.72
CA TYR A 15 -11.10 -11.69 12.30
C TYR A 15 -11.15 -13.10 11.66
N ALA A 16 -10.65 -14.12 12.37
CA ALA A 16 -10.54 -15.46 11.83
C ALA A 16 -11.82 -16.30 12.02
N ASP A 17 -12.68 -16.01 12.99
CA ASP A 17 -13.72 -16.95 13.41
C ASP A 17 -15.18 -16.45 13.29
N GLY A 18 -15.46 -15.32 12.63
CA GLY A 18 -16.81 -14.88 12.18
C GLY A 18 -17.94 -14.91 13.22
N ARG A 19 -17.64 -15.03 14.52
CA ARG A 19 -18.66 -15.14 15.56
C ARG A 19 -19.01 -13.77 16.15
N GLN A 20 -20.22 -13.31 15.88
CA GLN A 20 -20.81 -12.21 16.63
C GLN A 20 -20.97 -12.63 18.11
N PHE A 21 -20.14 -12.07 18.97
CA PHE A 21 -20.46 -12.04 20.39
C PHE A 21 -21.58 -11.01 20.61
N SER A 22 -22.75 -11.48 21.03
CA SER A 22 -23.82 -10.65 21.58
C SER A 22 -23.30 -9.97 22.85
N GLY A 23 -22.78 -8.75 22.71
CA GLY A 23 -22.16 -7.99 23.79
C GLY A 23 -20.86 -7.29 23.40
N THR A 24 -20.66 -7.00 22.10
CA THR A 24 -19.48 -6.27 21.61
C THR A 24 -19.39 -4.92 22.33
N PRO A 25 -18.33 -4.64 23.10
CA PRO A 25 -18.12 -3.31 23.65
C PRO A 25 -18.06 -2.34 22.47
N MET A 26 -18.91 -1.30 22.49
CA MET A 26 -18.83 -0.23 21.50
C MET A 26 -17.44 0.38 21.61
N ILE A 27 -16.58 0.12 20.62
CA ILE A 27 -15.28 0.78 20.51
C ILE A 27 -15.57 2.25 20.26
N ASN A 28 -15.41 3.07 21.30
CA ASN A 28 -15.60 4.52 21.15
C ASN A 28 -14.36 5.12 20.48
N LEU A 29 -14.34 5.08 19.16
CA LEU A 29 -13.31 5.76 18.36
C LEU A 29 -13.58 7.27 18.39
N GLN A 30 -12.52 8.07 18.53
CA GLN A 30 -12.62 9.54 18.51
C GLN A 30 -12.98 10.09 17.13
N ILE A 31 -12.91 9.27 16.08
CA ILE A 31 -13.23 9.63 14.69
C ILE A 31 -14.55 8.97 14.27
N PRO A 32 -15.41 9.64 13.50
CA PRO A 32 -16.56 9.00 12.87
C PRO A 32 -16.14 7.75 12.09
N HIS A 33 -16.90 6.66 12.23
CA HIS A 33 -16.58 5.42 11.53
C HIS A 33 -17.81 4.75 10.94
N ALA A 34 -17.61 3.88 9.95
CA ALA A 34 -18.61 3.05 9.33
C ALA A 34 -18.05 1.62 9.16
N ALA A 35 -18.84 0.60 9.53
CA ALA A 35 -18.48 -0.80 9.35
C ALA A 35 -19.26 -1.48 8.21
N THR A 36 -20.31 -0.85 7.71
CA THR A 36 -21.16 -1.39 6.64
C THR A 36 -21.18 -0.46 5.44
N VAL A 37 -21.44 -1.00 4.26
CA VAL A 37 -21.58 -0.23 3.01
C VAL A 37 -22.77 0.76 3.11
N SER A 38 -23.85 0.39 3.80
CA SER A 38 -25.00 1.26 3.98
C SER A 38 -24.67 2.50 4.82
N ALA A 39 -23.99 2.32 5.96
CA ALA A 39 -23.56 3.42 6.83
C ALA A 39 -22.55 4.34 6.13
N LEU A 40 -21.54 3.76 5.45
CA LEU A 40 -20.56 4.48 4.63
C LEU A 40 -21.26 5.36 3.58
N ARG A 41 -22.14 4.76 2.77
CA ARG A 41 -22.85 5.46 1.69
C ARG A 41 -23.84 6.51 2.20
N ALA A 42 -24.46 6.30 3.37
CA ALA A 42 -25.32 7.31 4.00
C ALA A 42 -24.51 8.57 4.33
N ARG A 43 -23.32 8.43 4.92
CA ARG A 43 -22.43 9.57 5.23
C ARG A 43 -21.97 10.28 3.95
N ILE A 44 -21.52 9.53 2.95
CA ILE A 44 -21.04 10.11 1.69
C ILE A 44 -22.19 10.82 0.94
N ARG A 45 -23.41 10.26 0.93
CA ARG A 45 -24.57 10.95 0.33
C ARG A 45 -24.88 12.27 1.00
N SER A 46 -24.77 12.35 2.34
CA SER A 46 -24.93 13.62 3.06
C SER A 46 -23.93 14.67 2.57
N TRP A 47 -22.65 14.32 2.49
CA TRP A 47 -21.60 15.22 2.01
C TRP A 47 -21.83 15.68 0.56
N ARG A 48 -22.21 14.74 -0.32
CA ARG A 48 -22.52 15.09 -1.72
C ARG A 48 -23.79 15.94 -1.85
N GLY A 49 -24.77 15.77 -0.95
CA GLY A 49 -25.93 16.64 -0.87
C GLY A 49 -25.58 18.08 -0.50
N ASP A 50 -24.48 18.26 0.23
CA ASP A 50 -23.92 19.57 0.59
C ASP A 50 -22.92 20.08 -0.49
N GLY A 51 -22.76 19.39 -1.62
CA GLY A 51 -21.87 19.76 -2.71
C GLY A 51 -20.39 19.45 -2.45
N LEU A 52 -20.05 18.63 -1.43
CA LEU A 52 -18.68 18.36 -1.04
C LEU A 52 -18.05 17.20 -1.83
N SER A 53 -16.80 17.38 -2.20
CA SER A 53 -15.94 16.35 -2.81
C SER A 53 -15.39 15.37 -1.78
N VAL A 54 -15.09 14.13 -2.21
CA VAL A 54 -14.67 13.02 -1.35
C VAL A 54 -13.35 12.43 -1.84
N GLY A 55 -12.32 12.52 -1.01
CA GLY A 55 -11.04 11.82 -1.16
C GLY A 55 -11.05 10.47 -0.44
N PHE A 56 -10.26 9.52 -0.91
CA PHE A 56 -10.16 8.19 -0.33
C PHE A 56 -8.72 7.72 -0.20
N VAL A 57 -8.38 7.16 0.96
CA VAL A 57 -7.06 6.53 1.23
C VAL A 57 -7.28 5.10 1.73
N PRO A 58 -7.18 4.08 0.86
CA PRO A 58 -7.27 2.69 1.29
C PRO A 58 -5.99 2.26 2.01
N THR A 59 -6.15 1.62 3.19
CA THR A 59 -5.04 1.07 3.98
C THR A 59 -5.39 -0.30 4.55
N MET A 60 -4.37 -1.01 5.01
CA MET A 60 -4.53 -2.25 5.78
C MET A 60 -4.38 -2.03 7.30
N GLY A 61 -4.23 -0.80 7.76
CA GLY A 61 -3.89 -0.50 9.14
C GLY A 61 -2.38 -0.47 9.41
N ALA A 62 -1.98 -0.54 10.69
CA ALA A 62 -0.60 -0.34 11.14
C ALA A 62 -0.01 0.98 10.57
N LEU A 63 -0.77 2.06 10.76
CA LEU A 63 -0.51 3.34 10.11
C LEU A 63 0.79 3.97 10.60
N HIS A 64 1.54 4.54 9.67
CA HIS A 64 2.77 5.30 9.89
C HIS A 64 2.71 6.63 9.12
N GLN A 65 3.70 7.49 9.27
CA GLN A 65 3.74 8.82 8.65
C GLN A 65 3.54 8.79 7.13
N GLY A 66 3.96 7.73 6.44
CA GLY A 66 3.68 7.55 5.01
C GLY A 66 2.18 7.52 4.71
N HIS A 67 1.38 6.78 5.48
CA HIS A 67 -0.08 6.76 5.32
C HIS A 67 -0.72 8.11 5.67
N LEU A 68 -0.23 8.78 6.72
CA LEU A 68 -0.76 10.08 7.12
C LEU A 68 -0.47 11.16 6.07
N ALA A 69 0.69 11.08 5.40
CA ALA A 69 1.00 11.96 4.26
C ALA A 69 0.00 11.77 3.10
N LEU A 70 -0.44 10.53 2.82
CA LEU A 70 -1.50 10.29 1.81
C LEU A 70 -2.84 10.92 2.24
N VAL A 71 -3.19 10.84 3.53
CA VAL A 71 -4.40 11.52 4.06
C VAL A 71 -4.30 13.02 3.89
N GLN A 72 -3.15 13.63 4.20
CA GLN A 72 -2.92 15.07 4.00
C GLN A 72 -3.02 15.45 2.51
N LEU A 73 -2.46 14.63 1.61
CA LEU A 73 -2.57 14.86 0.17
C LEU A 73 -4.03 14.78 -0.29
N ALA A 74 -4.81 13.80 0.18
CA ALA A 74 -6.24 13.71 -0.11
C ALA A 74 -7.02 14.92 0.39
N LYS A 75 -6.68 15.43 1.60
CA LYS A 75 -7.29 16.65 2.16
C LYS A 75 -6.96 17.92 1.39
N ALA A 76 -5.83 17.97 0.72
CA ALA A 76 -5.47 19.09 -0.16
C ALA A 76 -6.25 19.08 -1.48
N GLN A 77 -6.87 17.95 -1.84
CA GLN A 77 -7.60 17.76 -3.09
C GLN A 77 -9.13 17.73 -2.91
N CYS A 78 -9.62 17.40 -1.73
CA CYS A 78 -11.05 17.17 -1.49
C CYS A 78 -11.50 17.76 -0.15
N ASP A 79 -12.81 18.08 -0.07
CA ASP A 79 -13.42 18.66 1.13
C ASP A 79 -13.55 17.66 2.28
N ARG A 80 -13.71 16.38 1.96
CA ARG A 80 -13.87 15.27 2.93
C ARG A 80 -12.94 14.11 2.55
N VAL A 81 -12.37 13.46 3.56
CA VAL A 81 -11.49 12.30 3.36
C VAL A 81 -12.00 11.10 4.14
N VAL A 82 -12.11 9.99 3.44
CA VAL A 82 -12.36 8.65 3.99
C VAL A 82 -11.04 7.89 3.97
N ALA A 83 -10.65 7.27 5.08
CA ALA A 83 -9.63 6.23 5.08
C ALA A 83 -10.28 4.88 5.36
N SER A 84 -9.84 3.80 4.71
CA SER A 84 -10.24 2.46 5.13
C SER A 84 -9.11 1.76 5.88
N ILE A 85 -9.47 0.90 6.84
CA ILE A 85 -8.56 -0.04 7.48
C ILE A 85 -9.15 -1.44 7.25
N TYR A 86 -8.53 -2.20 6.36
CA TYR A 86 -8.95 -3.57 6.06
C TYR A 86 -7.76 -4.43 5.62
N VAL A 87 -7.41 -5.44 6.42
CA VAL A 87 -6.39 -6.44 6.08
C VAL A 87 -7.03 -7.45 5.13
N ASN A 88 -6.71 -7.36 3.86
CA ASN A 88 -7.34 -8.17 2.81
C ASN A 88 -6.71 -9.56 2.71
N PRO A 89 -7.41 -10.66 3.06
CA PRO A 89 -6.84 -12.00 2.99
C PRO A 89 -6.49 -12.43 1.55
N ALA A 90 -7.21 -11.93 0.54
CA ALA A 90 -7.05 -12.35 -0.86
C ALA A 90 -5.72 -11.91 -1.50
N GLN A 91 -4.96 -11.01 -0.86
CA GLN A 91 -3.65 -10.55 -1.35
C GLN A 91 -2.46 -11.19 -0.64
N PHE A 92 -2.69 -12.12 0.29
CA PHE A 92 -1.64 -12.87 0.97
C PHE A 92 -1.55 -14.28 0.41
N ALA A 93 -0.33 -14.74 0.13
CA ALA A 93 -0.08 -16.13 -0.23
C ALA A 93 -0.06 -17.02 1.02
N PRO A 94 -0.27 -18.33 0.89
CA PRO A 94 -0.04 -19.27 1.98
C PRO A 94 1.38 -19.12 2.56
N GLY A 95 1.47 -18.92 3.87
CA GLY A 95 2.75 -18.73 4.57
C GLY A 95 3.27 -17.28 4.61
N GLU A 96 2.56 -16.31 4.04
CA GLU A 96 2.84 -14.89 4.26
C GLU A 96 2.32 -14.40 5.63
N ASP A 97 2.67 -13.18 5.98
CA ASP A 97 2.45 -12.55 7.29
C ASP A 97 0.99 -12.13 7.59
N PHE A 98 -0.01 -12.78 6.99
CA PHE A 98 -1.43 -12.42 7.19
C PHE A 98 -1.86 -12.47 8.67
N GLU A 99 -1.54 -13.58 9.35
CA GLU A 99 -1.87 -13.74 10.78
C GLU A 99 -1.06 -12.81 11.68
N ALA A 100 0.20 -12.56 11.31
CA ALA A 100 1.12 -11.71 12.04
C ALA A 100 0.97 -10.21 11.69
N TYR A 101 0.18 -9.87 10.65
CA TYR A 101 0.03 -8.49 10.22
C TYR A 101 -0.56 -7.63 11.35
N PRO A 102 0.08 -6.51 11.72
CA PRO A 102 -0.35 -5.71 12.87
C PRO A 102 -1.78 -5.18 12.72
N ARG A 103 -2.58 -5.33 13.77
CA ARG A 103 -3.97 -4.86 13.84
C ARG A 103 -4.14 -3.96 15.04
N SER A 104 -4.08 -2.66 14.80
CA SER A 104 -4.07 -1.61 15.85
C SER A 104 -5.14 -0.54 15.57
N VAL A 105 -6.40 -0.96 15.39
CA VAL A 105 -7.51 -0.08 14.98
C VAL A 105 -7.65 1.16 15.88
N ILE A 106 -7.43 1.03 17.20
CA ILE A 106 -7.53 2.16 18.14
C ILE A 106 -6.42 3.18 17.87
N GLU A 107 -5.18 2.74 17.81
CA GLU A 107 -4.02 3.58 17.51
C GLU A 107 -4.14 4.22 16.13
N ASP A 108 -4.51 3.42 15.13
CA ASP A 108 -4.68 3.89 13.76
C ASP A 108 -5.79 4.95 13.67
N SER A 109 -6.92 4.74 14.38
CA SER A 109 -8.00 5.71 14.45
C SER A 109 -7.59 7.01 15.15
N GLN A 110 -6.74 6.94 16.18
CA GLN A 110 -6.18 8.11 16.83
C GLN A 110 -5.28 8.90 15.85
N LYS A 111 -4.36 8.23 15.15
CA LYS A 111 -3.51 8.84 14.12
C LYS A 111 -4.34 9.51 13.02
N LEU A 112 -5.43 8.86 12.57
CA LEU A 112 -6.34 9.42 11.57
C LEU A 112 -7.11 10.64 12.10
N THR A 113 -7.48 10.64 13.40
CA THR A 113 -8.09 11.80 14.07
C THR A 113 -7.12 12.98 14.08
N GLU A 114 -5.88 12.76 14.47
CA GLU A 114 -4.82 13.78 14.47
C GLU A 114 -4.53 14.31 13.07
N ALA A 115 -4.59 13.44 12.05
CA ALA A 115 -4.49 13.80 10.64
C ALA A 115 -5.75 14.48 10.08
N LYS A 116 -6.80 14.68 10.91
CA LYS A 116 -8.09 15.29 10.53
C LYS A 116 -8.79 14.56 9.38
N CYS A 117 -8.69 13.22 9.33
CA CYS A 117 -9.52 12.39 8.48
C CYS A 117 -10.99 12.51 8.92
N ASP A 118 -11.94 12.52 7.99
CA ASP A 118 -13.35 12.81 8.31
C ASP A 118 -14.16 11.55 8.62
N LEU A 119 -13.72 10.38 8.11
CA LEU A 119 -14.40 9.10 8.33
C LEU A 119 -13.42 7.93 8.19
N VAL A 120 -13.50 6.97 9.09
CA VAL A 120 -12.81 5.68 8.94
C VAL A 120 -13.81 4.62 8.50
N TYR A 121 -13.49 3.90 7.42
CA TYR A 121 -14.24 2.73 6.98
C TYR A 121 -13.57 1.45 7.46
N LEU A 122 -14.27 0.66 8.25
CA LEU A 122 -13.81 -0.56 8.91
C LEU A 122 -14.66 -1.76 8.47
N PRO A 123 -14.60 -2.18 7.20
CA PRO A 123 -15.39 -3.32 6.76
C PRO A 123 -14.84 -4.63 7.36
N THR A 124 -15.75 -5.56 7.66
CA THR A 124 -15.37 -6.94 7.99
C THR A 124 -15.16 -7.76 6.72
N THR A 125 -14.61 -8.97 6.87
CA THR A 125 -14.43 -9.89 5.73
C THR A 125 -15.76 -10.28 5.11
N GLU A 126 -16.83 -10.44 5.92
CA GLU A 126 -18.18 -10.76 5.42
C GLU A 126 -18.78 -9.59 4.63
N VAL A 127 -18.43 -8.35 4.96
CA VAL A 127 -18.84 -7.16 4.17
C VAL A 127 -18.07 -7.10 2.86
N MET A 128 -16.79 -7.46 2.87
CA MET A 128 -15.96 -7.45 1.66
C MET A 128 -16.18 -8.70 0.78
N TYR A 129 -16.32 -9.86 1.39
CA TYR A 129 -16.49 -11.15 0.71
C TYR A 129 -17.62 -11.92 1.38
N PRO A 130 -18.90 -11.55 1.11
CA PRO A 130 -20.04 -12.25 1.68
C PRO A 130 -20.14 -13.68 1.18
N GLU A 131 -20.90 -14.53 1.87
CA GLU A 131 -21.20 -15.87 1.42
C GLU A 131 -21.70 -15.87 -0.04
N GLY A 132 -21.18 -16.78 -0.86
CA GLY A 132 -21.47 -16.82 -2.30
C GLY A 132 -20.75 -15.78 -3.15
N PHE A 133 -19.79 -15.01 -2.59
CA PHE A 133 -18.95 -14.12 -3.40
C PHE A 133 -18.17 -14.90 -4.47
N ALA A 134 -18.36 -14.55 -5.75
CA ALA A 134 -17.85 -15.31 -6.89
C ALA A 134 -17.12 -14.44 -7.94
N THR A 135 -16.76 -13.21 -7.60
CA THR A 135 -16.10 -12.27 -8.53
C THR A 135 -14.61 -12.17 -8.24
N THR A 136 -13.78 -12.34 -9.26
CA THR A 136 -12.35 -12.06 -9.20
C THR A 136 -11.94 -11.18 -10.37
N ILE A 137 -11.13 -10.17 -10.11
CA ILE A 137 -10.54 -9.33 -11.16
C ILE A 137 -9.13 -9.85 -11.43
N SER A 138 -8.87 -10.21 -12.67
CA SER A 138 -7.54 -10.59 -13.16
C SER A 138 -6.95 -9.44 -13.96
N MET A 139 -5.73 -9.05 -13.63
CA MET A 139 -5.01 -7.95 -14.28
C MET A 139 -3.86 -8.46 -15.14
N THR A 140 -3.64 -7.78 -16.26
CA THR A 140 -2.49 -7.93 -17.15
C THR A 140 -1.72 -6.60 -17.23
N GLY A 141 -0.90 -6.40 -18.26
CA GLY A 141 -0.15 -5.16 -18.42
C GLY A 141 0.77 -4.87 -17.23
N PRO A 142 0.57 -3.78 -16.48
CA PRO A 142 1.45 -3.41 -15.36
C PRO A 142 1.47 -4.45 -14.22
N ALA A 143 0.52 -5.38 -14.19
CA ALA A 143 0.50 -6.46 -13.20
C ALA A 143 1.46 -7.61 -13.53
N LEU A 144 2.08 -7.65 -14.71
CA LEU A 144 2.97 -8.75 -15.12
C LEU A 144 4.41 -8.52 -14.67
N GLY A 145 5.10 -9.62 -14.34
CA GLY A 145 6.47 -9.59 -13.86
C GLY A 145 6.62 -9.02 -12.44
N LEU A 146 7.87 -8.78 -11.98
CA LEU A 146 8.18 -8.15 -10.70
C LEU A 146 7.49 -8.85 -9.51
N GLU A 147 6.58 -8.15 -8.82
CA GLU A 147 5.82 -8.71 -7.69
C GLU A 147 5.03 -9.98 -8.08
N SER A 148 4.49 -10.04 -9.29
CA SER A 148 3.69 -11.21 -9.72
C SER A 148 4.52 -12.46 -9.97
N GLU A 149 5.84 -12.35 -10.18
CA GLU A 149 6.71 -13.53 -10.28
C GLU A 149 6.91 -14.18 -8.91
N ALA A 150 7.12 -13.34 -7.88
CA ALA A 150 7.25 -13.81 -6.51
C ALA A 150 5.90 -14.17 -5.85
N ARG A 151 4.81 -13.50 -6.27
CA ARG A 151 3.47 -13.56 -5.66
C ARG A 151 2.38 -13.58 -6.74
N PRO A 152 2.16 -14.70 -7.46
CA PRO A 152 1.30 -14.75 -8.66
C PRO A 152 -0.15 -14.31 -8.44
N HIS A 153 -0.68 -14.43 -7.21
CA HIS A 153 -2.08 -14.08 -6.89
C HIS A 153 -2.24 -12.65 -6.34
N PHE A 154 -1.14 -11.95 -6.07
CA PHE A 154 -1.14 -10.68 -5.35
C PHE A 154 -2.04 -9.63 -6.02
N PHE A 155 -1.80 -9.32 -7.29
CA PHE A 155 -2.56 -8.25 -7.94
C PHE A 155 -4.00 -8.60 -8.26
N ASN A 156 -4.37 -9.87 -8.38
CA ASN A 156 -5.77 -10.26 -8.48
C ASN A 156 -6.51 -9.96 -7.16
N GLY A 157 -5.88 -10.25 -6.03
CA GLY A 157 -6.39 -9.89 -4.70
C GLY A 157 -6.50 -8.39 -4.50
N VAL A 158 -5.45 -7.64 -4.86
CA VAL A 158 -5.42 -6.17 -4.78
C VAL A 158 -6.46 -5.53 -5.69
N ALA A 159 -6.52 -5.92 -6.96
CA ALA A 159 -7.49 -5.37 -7.91
C ALA A 159 -8.93 -5.62 -7.46
N THR A 160 -9.23 -6.82 -6.96
CA THR A 160 -10.58 -7.17 -6.49
C THR A 160 -10.98 -6.34 -5.27
N VAL A 161 -10.11 -6.23 -4.25
CA VAL A 161 -10.43 -5.46 -3.04
C VAL A 161 -10.52 -3.98 -3.33
N VAL A 162 -9.61 -3.43 -4.14
CA VAL A 162 -9.60 -2.00 -4.47
C VAL A 162 -10.81 -1.63 -5.32
N ALA A 163 -11.18 -2.44 -6.33
CA ALA A 163 -12.41 -2.22 -7.10
C ALA A 163 -13.65 -2.19 -6.19
N LYS A 164 -13.73 -3.11 -5.20
CA LYS A 164 -14.84 -3.09 -4.23
C LYS A 164 -14.83 -1.83 -3.38
N LEU A 165 -13.67 -1.45 -2.83
CA LEU A 165 -13.55 -0.25 -2.00
C LEU A 165 -13.90 1.02 -2.80
N LEU A 166 -13.38 1.17 -4.02
CA LEU A 166 -13.71 2.30 -4.88
C LEU A 166 -15.20 2.35 -5.23
N ASN A 167 -15.82 1.20 -5.52
CA ASN A 167 -17.27 1.13 -5.76
C ASN A 167 -18.10 1.41 -4.49
N GLN A 168 -17.62 1.04 -3.31
CA GLN A 168 -18.31 1.28 -2.04
C GLN A 168 -18.24 2.75 -1.63
N VAL A 169 -17.06 3.37 -1.71
CA VAL A 169 -16.81 4.77 -1.36
C VAL A 169 -17.28 5.72 -2.48
N ARG A 170 -17.02 5.39 -3.73
CA ARG A 170 -17.23 6.27 -4.91
C ARG A 170 -16.57 7.63 -4.71
N PRO A 171 -15.26 7.67 -4.47
CA PRO A 171 -14.55 8.93 -4.26
C PRO A 171 -14.36 9.70 -5.57
N ASP A 172 -14.11 11.01 -5.46
CA ASP A 172 -13.67 11.83 -6.60
C ASP A 172 -12.18 11.62 -6.84
N VAL A 173 -11.41 11.47 -5.76
CA VAL A 173 -9.97 11.22 -5.77
C VAL A 173 -9.63 10.05 -4.86
N ALA A 174 -8.74 9.15 -5.28
CA ALA A 174 -8.15 8.14 -4.41
C ALA A 174 -6.62 8.24 -4.43
N VAL A 175 -5.99 8.22 -3.24
CA VAL A 175 -4.55 8.45 -3.10
C VAL A 175 -3.85 7.15 -2.73
N PHE A 176 -2.80 6.82 -3.49
CA PHE A 176 -1.96 5.63 -3.29
C PHE A 176 -0.49 6.02 -3.23
N GLY A 177 0.30 5.34 -2.40
CA GLY A 177 1.72 5.63 -2.25
C GLY A 177 2.56 5.13 -3.43
N GLU A 178 3.52 5.95 -3.89
CA GLU A 178 4.50 5.56 -4.91
C GLU A 178 5.46 4.46 -4.45
N LYS A 179 5.56 4.23 -3.15
CA LYS A 179 6.38 3.12 -2.62
C LYS A 179 5.99 1.79 -3.26
N ASP A 180 4.70 1.54 -3.41
CA ASP A 180 4.16 0.36 -4.07
C ASP A 180 3.84 0.67 -5.55
N TYR A 181 4.88 1.08 -6.30
CA TYR A 181 4.75 1.68 -7.63
C TYR A 181 4.02 0.79 -8.64
N GLN A 182 4.33 -0.50 -8.66
CA GLN A 182 3.62 -1.45 -9.53
C GLN A 182 2.13 -1.50 -9.17
N GLN A 183 1.79 -1.54 -7.88
CA GLN A 183 0.41 -1.47 -7.41
C GLN A 183 -0.28 -0.18 -7.86
N LEU A 184 0.39 0.97 -7.75
CA LEU A 184 -0.16 2.25 -8.21
C LEU A 184 -0.54 2.20 -9.69
N LEU A 185 0.31 1.65 -10.56
CA LEU A 185 0.04 1.54 -11.99
C LEU A 185 -1.07 0.52 -12.28
N VAL A 186 -1.11 -0.59 -11.55
CA VAL A 186 -2.22 -1.58 -11.64
C VAL A 186 -3.56 -0.91 -11.29
N ILE A 187 -3.60 -0.09 -10.24
CA ILE A 187 -4.83 0.58 -9.81
C ILE A 187 -5.23 1.68 -10.78
N ARG A 188 -4.29 2.43 -11.35
CA ARG A 188 -4.57 3.40 -12.41
C ARG A 188 -5.17 2.71 -13.65
N GLN A 189 -4.60 1.57 -14.03
CA GLN A 189 -5.13 0.77 -15.14
C GLN A 189 -6.54 0.25 -14.81
N LEU A 190 -6.74 -0.32 -13.63
CA LEU A 190 -8.04 -0.80 -13.15
C LEU A 190 -9.12 0.29 -13.19
N ALA A 191 -8.80 1.48 -12.66
CA ALA A 191 -9.75 2.60 -12.62
C ALA A 191 -10.16 3.05 -14.01
N ARG A 192 -9.22 3.09 -14.95
CA ARG A 192 -9.44 3.45 -16.35
C ARG A 192 -10.24 2.38 -17.10
N ASP A 193 -9.85 1.12 -16.98
CA ASP A 193 -10.47 0.01 -17.73
C ASP A 193 -11.90 -0.28 -17.29
N LEU A 194 -12.23 0.02 -16.03
CA LEU A 194 -13.58 -0.19 -15.48
C LEU A 194 -14.41 1.11 -15.39
N ASP A 195 -13.92 2.21 -15.99
CA ASP A 195 -14.61 3.51 -16.00
C ASP A 195 -15.09 3.94 -14.60
N LEU A 196 -14.23 3.77 -13.57
CA LEU A 196 -14.64 3.99 -12.17
C LEU A 196 -14.89 5.46 -11.81
N GLY A 197 -14.56 6.41 -12.69
CA GLY A 197 -14.80 7.83 -12.51
C GLY A 197 -14.08 8.43 -11.30
N VAL A 198 -12.88 7.92 -10.98
CA VAL A 198 -12.04 8.34 -9.86
C VAL A 198 -10.65 8.72 -10.34
N ASP A 199 -10.13 9.85 -9.86
CA ASP A 199 -8.75 10.25 -10.12
C ASP A 199 -7.78 9.54 -9.16
N ILE A 200 -6.82 8.78 -9.71
CA ILE A 200 -5.81 8.07 -8.91
C ILE A 200 -4.55 8.93 -8.79
N ILE A 201 -4.34 9.51 -7.62
CA ILE A 201 -3.21 10.38 -7.31
C ILE A 201 -2.10 9.58 -6.60
N ALA A 202 -0.85 9.85 -7.02
CA ALA A 202 0.34 9.30 -6.40
C ALA A 202 0.79 10.17 -5.23
N GLY A 203 1.02 9.57 -4.07
CA GLY A 203 1.70 10.22 -2.95
C GLY A 203 3.17 9.80 -2.89
N GLU A 204 4.05 10.75 -2.71
CA GLU A 204 5.50 10.50 -2.62
C GLU A 204 5.86 9.53 -1.48
N THR A 205 6.92 8.76 -1.71
CA THR A 205 7.44 7.84 -0.69
C THR A 205 8.05 8.60 0.47
N VAL A 206 7.44 8.53 1.64
CA VAL A 206 8.01 9.06 2.89
C VAL A 206 9.11 8.11 3.38
N ARG A 207 10.23 8.70 3.82
CA ARG A 207 11.43 7.94 4.18
C ARG A 207 11.95 8.32 5.56
N GLU A 208 12.66 7.40 6.18
CA GLU A 208 13.52 7.66 7.33
C GLU A 208 14.74 8.50 6.92
N ASN A 209 15.46 9.02 7.91
CA ASN A 209 16.64 9.88 7.68
C ASN A 209 17.76 9.21 6.87
N ASP A 210 17.88 7.88 6.93
CA ASP A 210 18.86 7.09 6.17
C ASP A 210 18.35 6.68 4.77
N GLY A 211 17.15 7.10 4.40
CA GLY A 211 16.53 6.84 3.11
C GLY A 211 15.62 5.61 3.07
N LEU A 212 15.52 4.80 4.13
CA LEU A 212 14.61 3.66 4.17
C LEU A 212 13.16 4.12 3.96
N ALA A 213 12.47 3.56 2.99
CA ALA A 213 11.05 3.80 2.78
C ALA A 213 10.24 3.32 3.99
N LEU A 214 9.31 4.15 4.47
CA LEU A 214 8.42 3.76 5.57
C LEU A 214 7.53 2.59 5.17
N SER A 215 7.47 1.59 6.04
CA SER A 215 6.63 0.40 5.89
C SER A 215 6.25 -0.15 7.25
N SER A 216 5.03 -0.68 7.38
CA SER A 216 4.60 -1.41 8.59
C SER A 216 5.51 -2.61 8.88
N ARG A 217 6.13 -3.19 7.85
CA ARG A 217 7.07 -4.30 7.99
C ARG A 217 8.45 -3.90 8.54
N ASN A 218 8.78 -2.61 8.58
CA ASN A 218 10.03 -2.15 9.21
C ASN A 218 10.08 -2.48 10.71
N ALA A 219 8.92 -2.65 11.35
CA ALA A 219 8.83 -3.09 12.75
C ALA A 219 9.36 -4.51 13.00
N TYR A 220 9.50 -5.33 11.96
CA TYR A 220 10.05 -6.69 12.08
C TYR A 220 11.59 -6.73 12.02
N LEU A 221 12.24 -5.63 11.64
CA LEU A 221 13.70 -5.56 11.49
C LEU A 221 14.38 -5.46 12.85
N GLY A 222 15.34 -6.34 13.12
CA GLY A 222 16.30 -6.19 14.21
C GLY A 222 17.21 -4.97 13.97
N ALA A 223 17.94 -4.55 14.99
CA ALA A 223 18.77 -3.34 14.92
C ALA A 223 19.81 -3.36 13.80
N GLU A 224 20.46 -4.49 13.57
CA GLU A 224 21.44 -4.68 12.50
C GLU A 224 20.78 -4.62 11.12
N ASP A 225 19.71 -5.37 10.92
CA ASP A 225 18.95 -5.40 9.67
C ASP A 225 18.32 -4.03 9.35
N ARG A 226 17.87 -3.29 10.39
CA ARG A 226 17.37 -1.93 10.22
C ARG A 226 18.44 -0.99 9.66
N GLN A 227 19.71 -1.11 10.07
CA GLN A 227 20.81 -0.32 9.51
C GLN A 227 21.12 -0.72 8.06
N ARG A 228 21.09 -2.01 7.75
CA ARG A 228 21.31 -2.54 6.40
C ARG A 228 20.19 -2.11 5.43
N ALA A 229 18.95 -2.05 5.91
CA ALA A 229 17.77 -1.75 5.10
C ALA A 229 17.83 -0.39 4.38
N GLY A 230 18.43 0.64 4.99
CA GLY A 230 18.63 1.96 4.39
C GLY A 230 19.51 1.96 3.15
N GLN A 231 20.37 0.94 2.97
CA GLN A 231 21.24 0.83 1.80
C GLN A 231 20.47 0.64 0.49
N LEU A 232 19.27 0.04 0.52
CA LEU A 232 18.48 -0.22 -0.69
C LEU A 232 18.23 1.06 -1.49
N ASN A 233 17.79 2.12 -0.83
CA ASN A 233 17.53 3.40 -1.49
C ASN A 233 18.82 4.02 -2.07
N GLN A 234 19.94 3.88 -1.36
CA GLN A 234 21.24 4.38 -1.84
C GLN A 234 21.69 3.64 -3.10
N ILE A 235 21.54 2.30 -3.14
CA ILE A 235 21.85 1.48 -4.31
C ILE A 235 21.00 1.91 -5.52
N LEU A 236 19.69 2.09 -5.33
CA LEU A 236 18.81 2.53 -6.40
C LEU A 236 19.15 3.93 -6.90
N LYS A 237 19.47 4.87 -6.01
CA LYS A 237 19.92 6.23 -6.40
C LYS A 237 21.24 6.20 -7.18
N GLN A 238 22.19 5.36 -6.77
CA GLN A 238 23.45 5.17 -7.52
C GLN A 238 23.19 4.61 -8.91
N CYS A 239 22.28 3.63 -9.04
CA CYS A 239 21.87 3.09 -10.33
C CYS A 239 21.23 4.18 -11.21
N ALA A 240 20.32 5.00 -10.66
CA ALA A 240 19.72 6.11 -11.38
C ALA A 240 20.75 7.15 -11.86
N ALA A 241 21.73 7.49 -11.00
CA ALA A 241 22.82 8.39 -11.35
C ALA A 241 23.73 7.81 -12.44
N ALA A 242 24.00 6.50 -12.41
CA ALA A 242 24.79 5.82 -13.45
C ALA A 242 24.07 5.85 -14.81
N LEU A 243 22.75 5.66 -14.86
CA LEU A 243 21.95 5.79 -16.06
C LEU A 243 21.96 7.23 -16.61
N ALA A 244 21.77 8.21 -15.74
CA ALA A 244 21.88 9.63 -16.12
C ALA A 244 23.29 10.02 -16.60
N GLY A 245 24.32 9.33 -16.09
CA GLY A 245 25.71 9.46 -16.54
C GLY A 245 26.05 8.72 -17.85
N GLY A 246 25.05 8.14 -18.53
CA GLY A 246 25.22 7.50 -19.85
C GLY A 246 25.62 6.02 -19.80
N GLN A 247 25.62 5.37 -18.61
CA GLN A 247 25.76 3.91 -18.56
C GLN A 247 24.54 3.23 -19.20
N THR A 248 24.76 2.04 -19.76
CA THR A 248 23.66 1.24 -20.28
C THR A 248 22.80 0.66 -19.17
N ILE A 249 21.54 0.37 -19.48
CA ILE A 249 20.62 -0.30 -18.53
C ILE A 249 21.22 -1.60 -18.01
N ALA A 250 21.82 -2.41 -18.90
CA ALA A 250 22.50 -3.65 -18.51
C ALA A 250 23.59 -3.42 -17.47
N GLN A 251 24.48 -2.43 -17.69
CA GLN A 251 25.60 -2.14 -16.77
C GLN A 251 25.11 -1.63 -15.42
N ALA A 252 24.23 -0.64 -15.40
CA ALA A 252 23.71 -0.02 -14.19
C ALA A 252 22.90 -1.02 -13.35
N ARG A 253 22.02 -1.81 -14.00
CA ARG A 253 21.23 -2.85 -13.35
C ARG A 253 22.11 -3.94 -12.75
N GLN A 254 23.13 -4.42 -13.48
CA GLN A 254 24.05 -5.45 -12.99
C GLN A 254 24.89 -4.97 -11.80
N ALA A 255 25.29 -3.70 -11.78
CA ALA A 255 25.99 -3.12 -10.64
C ALA A 255 25.08 -3.03 -9.41
N ALA A 256 23.84 -2.57 -9.58
CA ALA A 256 22.85 -2.52 -8.51
C ALA A 256 22.49 -3.91 -7.96
N LEU A 257 22.33 -4.91 -8.84
CA LEU A 257 22.07 -6.30 -8.45
C LEU A 257 23.22 -6.85 -7.59
N LYS A 258 24.48 -6.66 -8.00
CA LYS A 258 25.65 -7.09 -7.21
C LYS A 258 25.70 -6.39 -5.85
N ALA A 259 25.39 -5.10 -5.79
CA ALA A 259 25.35 -4.35 -4.54
C ALA A 259 24.23 -4.87 -3.60
N CYS A 260 23.04 -5.19 -4.14
CA CYS A 260 21.98 -5.82 -3.38
C CYS A 260 22.37 -7.22 -2.88
N GLN A 261 22.99 -8.04 -3.72
CA GLN A 261 23.47 -9.38 -3.34
C GLN A 261 24.54 -9.34 -2.24
N ALA A 262 25.34 -8.28 -2.17
CA ALA A 262 26.34 -8.09 -1.12
C ALA A 262 25.75 -7.54 0.19
N GLY A 263 24.67 -6.73 0.12
CA GLY A 263 24.09 -6.04 1.26
C GLY A 263 22.89 -6.73 1.91
N PHE A 264 22.26 -7.70 1.24
CA PHE A 264 20.99 -8.31 1.66
C PHE A 264 21.08 -9.84 1.64
N ASP A 265 20.23 -10.51 2.42
CA ASP A 265 20.23 -11.96 2.55
C ASP A 265 19.58 -12.66 1.33
N GLY A 266 18.76 -11.93 0.58
CA GLY A 266 18.17 -12.40 -0.66
C GLY A 266 17.73 -11.24 -1.55
N VAL A 267 17.70 -11.49 -2.86
CA VAL A 267 17.26 -10.52 -3.88
C VAL A 267 16.26 -11.21 -4.78
N ASP A 268 15.01 -10.75 -4.76
CA ASP A 268 14.00 -11.28 -5.65
C ASP A 268 14.15 -10.68 -7.05
N TYR A 269 14.31 -9.35 -7.14
CA TYR A 269 14.62 -8.65 -8.39
C TYR A 269 15.29 -7.30 -8.16
N VAL A 270 16.04 -6.85 -9.16
CA VAL A 270 16.48 -5.46 -9.39
C VAL A 270 16.23 -5.16 -10.87
N GLU A 271 15.33 -4.27 -11.16
CA GLU A 271 14.83 -4.04 -12.53
C GLU A 271 14.77 -2.55 -12.88
N VAL A 272 14.99 -2.27 -14.18
CA VAL A 272 14.78 -0.96 -14.80
C VAL A 272 13.66 -1.11 -15.83
N ARG A 273 12.55 -0.45 -15.59
CA ARG A 273 11.34 -0.59 -16.39
C ARG A 273 10.86 0.78 -16.90
N CYS A 274 10.10 0.79 -17.98
CA CYS A 274 9.42 2.02 -18.42
C CYS A 274 8.55 2.57 -17.27
N ALA A 275 8.65 3.87 -16.99
CA ALA A 275 7.94 4.48 -15.88
C ALA A 275 6.42 4.33 -16.00
N ASP A 276 5.86 4.52 -17.18
CA ASP A 276 4.40 4.57 -17.34
C ASP A 276 3.72 3.20 -17.45
N SER A 277 4.45 2.18 -17.96
CA SER A 277 3.86 0.89 -18.31
C SER A 277 4.48 -0.32 -17.60
N LEU A 278 5.66 -0.16 -16.97
CA LEU A 278 6.53 -1.23 -16.49
C LEU A 278 6.98 -2.23 -17.55
N ALA A 279 6.82 -1.88 -18.82
CA ALA A 279 7.39 -2.67 -19.92
C ALA A 279 8.90 -2.78 -19.78
N GLN A 280 9.45 -3.91 -20.23
CA GLN A 280 10.90 -4.09 -20.33
C GLN A 280 11.49 -3.06 -21.29
N LEU A 281 12.64 -2.52 -20.93
CA LEU A 281 13.40 -1.61 -21.79
C LEU A 281 14.57 -2.36 -22.44
N PRO A 282 14.99 -1.93 -23.66
CA PRO A 282 16.21 -2.44 -24.26
C PRO A 282 17.42 -2.21 -23.34
N GLU A 283 18.34 -3.14 -23.32
CA GLU A 283 19.52 -3.13 -22.40
C GLU A 283 20.55 -2.03 -22.73
N GLY A 284 20.30 -1.19 -23.75
CA GLY A 284 21.15 -0.06 -24.19
C GLY A 284 21.08 1.15 -23.25
N GLN A 285 21.35 2.34 -23.81
CA GLN A 285 21.20 3.60 -23.09
C GLN A 285 19.72 3.90 -22.79
N LEU A 286 19.50 4.56 -21.69
CA LEU A 286 18.14 4.97 -21.29
C LEU A 286 17.62 6.06 -22.24
N ALA A 287 16.54 5.77 -22.95
CA ALA A 287 15.96 6.68 -23.96
C ALA A 287 14.61 7.27 -23.54
N VAL A 288 13.97 6.74 -22.51
CA VAL A 288 12.65 7.17 -21.99
C VAL A 288 12.68 7.21 -20.46
N PRO A 289 11.77 7.94 -19.81
CA PRO A 289 11.63 7.89 -18.36
C PRO A 289 11.45 6.45 -17.86
N ALA A 290 12.20 6.10 -16.84
CA ALA A 290 12.20 4.76 -16.27
C ALA A 290 11.94 4.78 -14.75
N ARG A 291 11.55 3.63 -14.23
CA ARG A 291 11.49 3.35 -12.81
C ARG A 291 12.44 2.20 -12.49
N LEU A 292 13.31 2.42 -11.52
CA LEU A 292 14.10 1.38 -10.92
C LEU A 292 13.27 0.77 -9.80
N LEU A 293 13.19 -0.55 -9.76
CA LEU A 293 12.44 -1.27 -8.74
C LEU A 293 13.30 -2.39 -8.19
N ALA A 294 13.28 -2.60 -6.89
CA ALA A 294 13.95 -3.72 -6.26
C ALA A 294 13.12 -4.32 -5.14
N ALA A 295 13.26 -5.63 -4.99
CA ALA A 295 12.76 -6.39 -3.85
C ALA A 295 13.89 -7.25 -3.28
N VAL A 296 14.13 -7.09 -1.98
CA VAL A 296 15.23 -7.76 -1.25
C VAL A 296 14.71 -8.33 0.07
N ARG A 297 15.53 -9.16 0.73
CA ARG A 297 15.19 -9.76 2.01
C ARG A 297 16.29 -9.52 3.04
N LEU A 298 15.86 -9.26 4.27
CA LEU A 298 16.68 -9.26 5.48
C LEU A 298 16.00 -10.18 6.48
N GLY A 299 16.63 -11.32 6.77
CA GLY A 299 16.00 -12.42 7.48
C GLY A 299 14.70 -12.84 6.79
N THR A 300 13.59 -12.78 7.53
CA THR A 300 12.24 -13.08 7.03
C THR A 300 11.53 -11.86 6.45
N THR A 301 12.08 -10.64 6.62
CA THR A 301 11.44 -9.39 6.20
C THR A 301 11.76 -9.09 4.74
N ARG A 302 10.72 -9.02 3.92
CA ARG A 302 10.82 -8.60 2.53
C ARG A 302 10.64 -7.07 2.43
N LEU A 303 11.60 -6.42 1.80
CA LEU A 303 11.63 -4.97 1.56
C LEU A 303 11.52 -4.68 0.07
N ILE A 304 10.72 -3.69 -0.28
CA ILE A 304 10.64 -3.16 -1.64
C ILE A 304 10.95 -1.66 -1.62
N ASP A 305 11.59 -1.21 -2.66
CA ASP A 305 11.80 0.22 -2.90
C ASP A 305 11.90 0.50 -4.40
N ASN A 306 11.76 1.76 -4.75
CA ASN A 306 11.90 2.20 -6.12
C ASN A 306 12.32 3.67 -6.20
N CYS A 307 12.89 4.06 -7.34
CA CYS A 307 13.14 5.46 -7.66
C CYS A 307 13.02 5.73 -9.17
N ALA A 308 12.77 6.98 -9.54
CA ALA A 308 12.73 7.40 -10.92
C ALA A 308 14.15 7.49 -11.53
N ALA A 309 14.26 7.26 -12.83
CA ALA A 309 15.41 7.60 -13.63
C ALA A 309 14.97 8.27 -14.92
N SER A 310 15.71 9.31 -15.33
CA SER A 310 15.47 10.04 -16.56
C SER A 310 16.64 9.86 -17.52
N PRO A 311 16.40 9.89 -18.85
CA PRO A 311 17.47 10.01 -19.82
C PRO A 311 18.36 11.22 -19.56
N SER A 312 19.60 11.17 -20.05
CA SER A 312 20.59 12.26 -19.98
C SER A 312 20.13 13.49 -20.75
#